data_2fed1f4ff72136e070e6dd95cb08adb4
#
_entry.id   2fed1f4ff72136e070e6dd95cb08adb4
#
_cell.length_a   1.000
_cell.length_b   1.000
_cell.length_c   1.000
_cell.angle_alpha   90.00
_cell.angle_beta   90.00
_cell.angle_gamma   90.00
#
_symmetry.space_group_name_H-M   'P 1'
#
loop_
_entity.id
_entity.type
_entity.pdbx_description
1 polymer ?
#
loop_
_entity_poly.entity_id
_entity_poly.type
_entity_poly.pdbx_seq_one_letter_code
_entity_poly.pdbx_strand_id
1 'polypeptide(L)'
;RIRPLRGSHIIIAKSLFPISDVMTFLHVDDKRGVFVYPWEGTTVIGTTDIDHDEDIDIEAGISDQEVDYLLKAFNSQFPNKALNRSDVLSTWAGVRPVIGAEKSKDPSKERRDHAVWSDNGLITVSGGKLTTFRLIALDALAAAKNNLPQAKEISDDRVFLTPTITPQSLSPKNTSWAQRLLGRYGEKAIELVNESSPDEHRNLNETEFSLAECRWAIKY
;
A
#
# COMPACT_ATOMS: atom_id res chain seq x y z
N ARG A 1 -19.14 10.82 11.83
CA ARG A 1 -19.40 10.82 10.38
C ARG A 1 -18.15 10.37 9.64
N ILE A 2 -18.32 9.57 8.59
CA ILE A 2 -17.22 9.16 7.68
C ILE A 2 -17.25 10.07 6.46
N ARG A 3 -16.07 10.55 6.06
CA ARG A 3 -15.82 11.29 4.82
C ARG A 3 -15.00 10.40 3.89
N PRO A 4 -15.54 9.96 2.75
CA PRO A 4 -14.78 9.19 1.78
C PRO A 4 -13.80 10.12 1.05
N LEU A 5 -12.50 9.80 1.08
CA LEU A 5 -11.46 10.52 0.36
C LEU A 5 -10.77 9.59 -0.64
N ARG A 6 -10.75 9.97 -1.92
CA ARG A 6 -10.07 9.22 -2.97
C ARG A 6 -8.60 9.62 -3.06
N GLY A 7 -7.74 8.62 -3.18
CA GLY A 7 -6.33 8.80 -3.48
C GLY A 7 -5.93 7.92 -4.64
N SER A 8 -5.31 8.52 -5.65
CA SER A 8 -5.01 7.90 -6.92
C SER A 8 -3.53 7.91 -7.22
N HIS A 9 -3.08 6.95 -8.02
CA HIS A 9 -1.69 6.78 -8.44
C HIS A 9 -1.62 6.52 -9.93
N ILE A 10 -0.53 6.94 -10.55
CA ILE A 10 -0.16 6.59 -11.91
C ILE A 10 1.09 5.71 -11.90
N ILE A 11 1.17 4.82 -12.87
CA ILE A 11 2.26 3.85 -13.03
C ILE A 11 2.92 4.11 -14.37
N ILE A 12 4.24 4.23 -14.37
CA ILE A 12 5.06 4.41 -15.57
C ILE A 12 6.10 3.30 -15.69
N ALA A 13 6.63 3.11 -16.88
CA ALA A 13 7.71 2.16 -17.09
C ALA A 13 8.96 2.57 -16.29
N LYS A 14 9.61 1.62 -15.63
CA LYS A 14 10.87 1.85 -14.89
C LYS A 14 11.96 2.47 -15.78
N SER A 15 11.97 2.16 -17.07
CA SER A 15 12.94 2.70 -18.03
C SER A 15 12.84 4.22 -18.22
N LEU A 16 11.66 4.81 -18.03
CA LEU A 16 11.46 6.26 -18.12
C LEU A 16 12.04 6.98 -16.90
N PHE A 17 11.88 6.40 -15.73
CA PHE A 17 12.40 6.95 -14.47
C PHE A 17 12.88 5.82 -13.55
N PRO A 18 14.11 5.30 -13.76
CA PRO A 18 14.66 4.22 -12.94
C PRO A 18 15.09 4.75 -11.57
N ILE A 19 14.43 4.28 -10.52
CA ILE A 19 14.76 4.58 -9.12
C ILE A 19 14.83 3.29 -8.32
N SER A 20 15.63 3.31 -7.25
CA SER A 20 15.79 2.21 -6.28
C SER A 20 15.13 2.51 -4.94
N ASP A 21 14.87 3.78 -4.66
CA ASP A 21 14.42 4.25 -3.35
C ASP A 21 13.15 5.09 -3.47
N VAL A 22 12.46 5.27 -2.34
CA VAL A 22 11.28 6.14 -2.28
C VAL A 22 11.73 7.60 -2.23
N MET A 23 11.17 8.41 -3.11
CA MET A 23 11.35 9.85 -3.12
C MET A 23 10.04 10.54 -2.72
N THR A 24 10.16 11.65 -2.00
CA THR A 24 9.00 12.48 -1.61
C THR A 24 9.30 13.94 -1.89
N PHE A 25 8.37 14.63 -2.51
CA PHE A 25 8.43 16.07 -2.75
C PHE A 25 7.05 16.71 -2.62
N LEU A 26 7.01 18.03 -2.61
CA LEU A 26 5.77 18.78 -2.47
C LEU A 26 5.23 19.19 -3.83
N HIS A 27 3.93 19.01 -4.04
CA HIS A 27 3.25 19.50 -5.23
C HIS A 27 3.40 21.03 -5.36
N VAL A 28 3.59 21.52 -6.57
CA VAL A 28 3.89 22.93 -6.84
C VAL A 28 2.74 23.85 -6.45
N ASP A 29 1.49 23.44 -6.60
CA ASP A 29 0.32 24.28 -6.37
C ASP A 29 -0.12 24.32 -4.91
N ASP A 30 -0.28 23.17 -4.27
CA ASP A 30 -0.93 23.02 -2.96
C ASP A 30 -0.03 22.49 -1.84
N LYS A 31 1.24 22.23 -2.16
CA LYS A 31 2.26 21.74 -1.21
C LYS A 31 1.93 20.39 -0.57
N ARG A 32 1.09 19.58 -1.19
CA ARG A 32 0.86 18.19 -0.76
C ARG A 32 2.08 17.33 -1.06
N GLY A 33 2.30 16.34 -0.21
CA GLY A 33 3.34 15.34 -0.43
C GLY A 33 2.97 14.39 -1.59
N VAL A 34 3.86 14.31 -2.57
CA VAL A 34 3.79 13.32 -3.66
C VAL A 34 4.95 12.37 -3.50
N PHE A 35 4.67 11.07 -3.62
CA PHE A 35 5.65 10.01 -3.55
C PHE A 35 5.96 9.50 -4.95
N VAL A 36 7.22 9.14 -5.18
CA VAL A 36 7.67 8.37 -6.33
C VAL A 36 8.46 7.19 -5.81
N TYR A 37 8.09 5.98 -6.20
CA TYR A 37 8.72 4.78 -5.66
C TYR A 37 8.73 3.63 -6.66
N PRO A 38 9.74 2.74 -6.56
CA PRO A 38 9.81 1.54 -7.38
C PRO A 38 8.78 0.51 -6.93
N TRP A 39 8.11 -0.14 -7.85
CA TRP A 39 7.18 -1.22 -7.56
C TRP A 39 7.09 -2.22 -8.72
N GLU A 40 7.42 -3.49 -8.46
CA GLU A 40 7.23 -4.61 -9.41
C GLU A 40 7.70 -4.31 -10.85
N GLY A 41 8.93 -3.80 -11.00
CA GLY A 41 9.48 -3.46 -12.31
C GLY A 41 8.98 -2.16 -12.93
N THR A 42 8.19 -1.38 -12.19
CA THR A 42 7.65 -0.08 -12.60
C THR A 42 8.07 1.04 -11.65
N THR A 43 7.68 2.26 -11.97
CA THR A 43 7.74 3.41 -11.06
C THR A 43 6.33 3.94 -10.83
N VAL A 44 5.94 4.07 -9.58
CA VAL A 44 4.62 4.56 -9.15
C VAL A 44 4.74 6.01 -8.67
N ILE A 45 3.80 6.86 -9.07
CA ILE A 45 3.71 8.27 -8.68
C ILE A 45 2.34 8.51 -8.04
N GLY A 46 2.29 9.07 -6.86
CA GLY A 46 1.06 9.39 -6.12
C GLY A 46 1.35 9.98 -4.74
N THR A 47 0.36 10.44 -4.06
CA THR A 47 -1.07 10.21 -4.25
C THR A 47 -1.83 11.53 -4.36
N THR A 48 -3.00 11.48 -4.94
CA THR A 48 -4.01 12.53 -4.81
C THR A 48 -4.78 12.40 -3.48
N ASP A 49 -5.56 13.39 -3.11
CA ASP A 49 -6.38 13.37 -1.90
C ASP A 49 -7.59 14.31 -2.10
N ILE A 50 -8.67 13.77 -2.63
CA ILE A 50 -9.87 14.51 -3.01
C ILE A 50 -11.12 13.86 -2.40
N ASP A 51 -12.20 14.63 -2.24
CA ASP A 51 -13.49 14.06 -1.87
C ASP A 51 -13.95 13.06 -2.93
N HIS A 52 -14.51 11.94 -2.48
CA HIS A 52 -15.12 10.92 -3.32
C HIS A 52 -16.63 11.07 -3.23
N ASP A 53 -17.23 11.61 -4.27
CA ASP A 53 -18.67 11.87 -4.34
C ASP A 53 -19.41 10.83 -5.20
N GLU A 54 -18.69 9.81 -5.70
CA GLU A 54 -19.25 8.71 -6.48
C GLU A 54 -19.78 7.60 -5.56
N ASP A 55 -20.50 6.64 -6.14
CA ASP A 55 -21.01 5.48 -5.42
C ASP A 55 -19.85 4.62 -4.88
N ILE A 56 -19.84 4.38 -3.56
CA ILE A 56 -18.80 3.61 -2.88
C ILE A 56 -18.85 2.11 -3.18
N ASP A 57 -19.95 1.61 -3.74
CA ASP A 57 -20.11 0.22 -4.18
C ASP A 57 -19.49 -0.03 -5.57
N ILE A 58 -19.06 1.05 -6.24
CA ILE A 58 -18.36 1.00 -7.52
C ILE A 58 -16.86 1.21 -7.26
N GLU A 59 -16.02 0.39 -7.89
CA GLU A 59 -14.57 0.54 -7.79
C GLU A 59 -14.12 1.92 -8.28
N ALA A 60 -13.37 2.62 -7.40
CA ALA A 60 -12.96 3.98 -7.68
C ALA A 60 -11.92 4.04 -8.81
N GLY A 61 -12.18 4.85 -9.82
CA GLY A 61 -11.25 5.17 -10.89
C GLY A 61 -10.53 6.50 -10.66
N ILE A 62 -9.39 6.68 -11.33
CA ILE A 62 -8.70 7.97 -11.39
C ILE A 62 -9.37 8.87 -12.44
N SER A 63 -9.49 10.15 -12.17
CA SER A 63 -9.94 11.12 -13.15
C SER A 63 -8.78 11.68 -13.98
N ASP A 64 -9.08 12.19 -15.17
CA ASP A 64 -8.10 12.89 -16.02
C ASP A 64 -7.40 14.05 -15.30
N GLN A 65 -8.14 14.75 -14.46
CA GLN A 65 -7.61 15.86 -13.65
C GLN A 65 -6.58 15.38 -12.62
N GLU A 66 -6.79 14.20 -12.02
CA GLU A 66 -5.83 13.60 -11.09
C GLU A 66 -4.57 13.14 -11.83
N VAL A 67 -4.70 12.59 -13.03
CA VAL A 67 -3.55 12.24 -13.88
C VAL A 67 -2.71 13.48 -14.17
N ASP A 68 -3.34 14.56 -14.64
CA ASP A 68 -2.65 15.82 -14.93
C ASP A 68 -2.00 16.44 -13.69
N TYR A 69 -2.68 16.37 -12.54
CA TYR A 69 -2.13 16.82 -11.26
C TYR A 69 -0.84 16.06 -10.90
N LEU A 70 -0.83 14.74 -11.00
CA LEU A 70 0.34 13.92 -10.68
C LEU A 70 1.48 14.13 -11.70
N LEU A 71 1.16 14.24 -12.99
CA LEU A 71 2.14 14.57 -14.03
C LEU A 71 2.73 15.97 -13.82
N LYS A 72 1.93 16.97 -13.46
CA LYS A 72 2.39 18.31 -13.14
C LYS A 72 3.35 18.33 -11.95
N ALA A 73 3.01 17.57 -10.89
CA ALA A 73 3.88 17.42 -9.72
C ALA A 73 5.25 16.86 -10.11
N PHE A 74 5.23 15.74 -10.83
CA PHE A 74 6.45 15.08 -11.28
C PHE A 74 7.28 15.97 -12.19
N ASN A 75 6.68 16.57 -13.23
CA ASN A 75 7.36 17.38 -14.22
C ASN A 75 7.97 18.66 -13.63
N SER A 76 7.32 19.23 -12.61
CA SER A 76 7.87 20.40 -11.91
C SER A 76 9.13 20.06 -11.13
N GLN A 77 9.24 18.86 -10.61
CA GLN A 77 10.40 18.37 -9.87
C GLN A 77 11.51 17.84 -10.79
N PHE A 78 11.13 17.22 -11.91
CA PHE A 78 12.05 16.57 -12.86
C PHE A 78 11.89 17.09 -14.29
N PRO A 79 12.17 18.38 -14.55
CA PRO A 79 11.87 19.00 -15.86
C PRO A 79 12.64 18.36 -17.03
N ASN A 80 13.82 17.79 -16.76
CA ASN A 80 14.61 17.07 -17.77
C ASN A 80 14.13 15.62 -18.06
N LYS A 81 13.10 15.18 -17.35
CA LYS A 81 12.47 13.85 -17.46
C LYS A 81 10.95 13.98 -17.56
N ALA A 82 10.48 15.06 -18.18
CA ALA A 82 9.06 15.35 -18.27
C ALA A 82 8.27 14.19 -18.90
N LEU A 83 7.19 13.83 -18.22
CA LEU A 83 6.25 12.79 -18.62
C LEU A 83 4.98 13.42 -19.19
N ASN A 84 4.30 12.66 -20.02
CA ASN A 84 2.97 12.99 -20.56
C ASN A 84 2.00 11.81 -20.34
N ARG A 85 0.73 11.98 -20.69
CA ARG A 85 -0.30 10.96 -20.47
C ARG A 85 -0.02 9.64 -21.20
N SER A 86 0.64 9.65 -22.34
CA SER A 86 0.99 8.43 -23.08
C SER A 86 2.08 7.60 -22.41
N ASP A 87 2.79 8.16 -21.43
CA ASP A 87 3.78 7.45 -20.62
C ASP A 87 3.16 6.69 -19.46
N VAL A 88 1.87 6.92 -19.18
CA VAL A 88 1.14 6.24 -18.12
C VAL A 88 0.68 4.87 -18.60
N LEU A 89 1.26 3.82 -18.02
CA LEU A 89 0.95 2.42 -18.36
C LEU A 89 -0.36 1.97 -17.72
N SER A 90 -0.62 2.40 -16.49
CA SER A 90 -1.77 1.99 -15.71
C SER A 90 -2.02 2.98 -14.56
N THR A 91 -3.18 2.87 -13.96
CA THR A 91 -3.59 3.71 -12.82
C THR A 91 -4.32 2.86 -11.79
N TRP A 92 -4.33 3.31 -10.56
CA TRP A 92 -5.21 2.77 -9.53
C TRP A 92 -5.63 3.85 -8.54
N ALA A 93 -6.80 3.66 -7.95
CA ALA A 93 -7.37 4.54 -6.96
C ALA A 93 -7.97 3.75 -5.81
N GLY A 94 -8.11 4.38 -4.67
CA GLY A 94 -8.75 3.79 -3.50
C GLY A 94 -9.44 4.85 -2.66
N VAL A 95 -10.53 4.48 -1.99
CA VAL A 95 -11.30 5.37 -1.11
C VAL A 95 -10.93 5.11 0.34
N ARG A 96 -10.56 6.18 1.04
CA ARG A 96 -10.19 6.16 2.46
C ARG A 96 -11.37 6.59 3.31
N PRO A 97 -11.77 5.83 4.34
CA PRO A 97 -12.77 6.27 5.32
C PRO A 97 -12.12 7.21 6.34
N VAL A 98 -12.25 8.51 6.17
CA VAL A 98 -11.73 9.50 7.13
C VAL A 98 -12.82 9.86 8.14
N ILE A 99 -12.48 9.81 9.45
CA ILE A 99 -13.44 10.00 10.54
C ILE A 99 -13.47 11.46 11.00
N GLY A 100 -14.66 11.95 11.28
CA GLY A 100 -14.88 13.20 12.03
C GLY A 100 -14.73 14.48 11.23
N ALA A 101 -14.66 14.41 9.91
CA ALA A 101 -14.44 15.57 9.07
C ALA A 101 -15.70 16.42 8.83
N GLU A 102 -15.57 17.73 8.97
CA GLU A 102 -16.48 18.68 8.34
C GLU A 102 -16.06 18.87 6.87
N LYS A 103 -17.03 18.80 5.93
CA LYS A 103 -16.76 18.98 4.47
C LYS A 103 -16.09 20.34 4.12
N SER A 104 -16.03 21.27 5.06
CA SER A 104 -15.44 22.62 4.85
C SER A 104 -13.92 22.64 4.95
N LYS A 105 -13.28 21.57 5.46
CA LYS A 105 -11.81 21.52 5.58
C LYS A 105 -11.17 20.90 4.35
N ASP A 106 -10.01 21.43 3.98
CA ASP A 106 -9.14 20.85 2.96
C ASP A 106 -8.91 19.37 3.26
N PRO A 107 -9.21 18.44 2.32
CA PRO A 107 -9.04 17.00 2.50
C PRO A 107 -7.66 16.60 3.03
N SER A 108 -6.62 17.29 2.60
CA SER A 108 -5.23 17.01 3.03
C SER A 108 -4.94 17.36 4.48
N LYS A 109 -5.75 18.22 5.10
CA LYS A 109 -5.61 18.67 6.50
C LYS A 109 -6.44 17.83 7.48
N GLU A 110 -7.19 16.87 6.99
CA GLU A 110 -7.98 15.99 7.84
C GLU A 110 -7.07 15.08 8.68
N ARG A 111 -7.40 15.00 9.98
CA ARG A 111 -6.72 14.08 10.88
C ARG A 111 -7.10 12.64 10.49
N ARG A 112 -6.09 11.82 10.25
CA ARG A 112 -6.26 10.41 9.92
C ARG A 112 -6.05 9.55 11.17
N ASP A 113 -6.63 9.99 12.29
CA ASP A 113 -6.63 9.22 13.53
C ASP A 113 -7.66 8.09 13.42
N HIS A 114 -7.42 7.00 14.12
CA HIS A 114 -8.43 5.97 14.28
C HIS A 114 -9.38 6.33 15.44
N ALA A 115 -10.53 5.70 15.44
CA ALA A 115 -11.46 5.78 16.56
C ALA A 115 -11.99 4.39 16.90
N VAL A 116 -12.20 4.17 18.19
CA VAL A 116 -12.77 2.94 18.75
C VAL A 116 -14.04 3.31 19.52
N TRP A 117 -15.12 2.63 19.20
CA TRP A 117 -16.41 2.78 19.92
C TRP A 117 -16.82 1.45 20.49
N SER A 118 -17.41 1.49 21.70
CA SER A 118 -18.03 0.33 22.33
C SER A 118 -19.51 0.66 22.59
N ASP A 119 -20.40 -0.12 21.99
CA ASP A 119 -21.84 0.03 22.15
C ASP A 119 -22.50 -1.35 22.21
N ASN A 120 -23.27 -1.59 23.29
CA ASN A 120 -24.03 -2.83 23.51
C ASN A 120 -23.22 -4.13 23.25
N GLY A 121 -21.94 -4.15 23.63
CA GLY A 121 -21.06 -5.31 23.45
C GLY A 121 -20.39 -5.39 22.07
N LEU A 122 -20.73 -4.49 21.16
CA LEU A 122 -20.05 -4.34 19.85
C LEU A 122 -18.91 -3.32 19.96
N ILE A 123 -17.72 -3.71 19.53
CA ILE A 123 -16.58 -2.81 19.40
C ILE A 123 -16.36 -2.51 17.92
N THR A 124 -16.48 -1.23 17.57
CA THR A 124 -16.27 -0.74 16.21
C THR A 124 -14.97 0.03 16.14
N VAL A 125 -14.15 -0.31 15.15
CA VAL A 125 -12.88 0.37 14.87
C VAL A 125 -12.90 0.90 13.45
N SER A 126 -12.49 2.14 13.24
CA SER A 126 -12.42 2.73 11.91
C SER A 126 -11.34 3.81 11.84
N GLY A 127 -10.88 4.13 10.62
CA GLY A 127 -9.84 5.13 10.35
C GLY A 127 -8.42 4.61 10.61
N GLY A 128 -7.52 5.56 10.84
CA GLY A 128 -6.09 5.28 11.06
C GLY A 128 -5.29 5.06 9.77
N LYS A 129 -4.08 4.56 9.94
CA LYS A 129 -3.15 4.25 8.84
C LYS A 129 -2.61 2.84 9.01
N LEU A 130 -2.21 2.20 7.91
CA LEU A 130 -1.55 0.90 7.98
C LEU A 130 -0.31 0.92 8.87
N THR A 131 0.44 2.02 8.89
CA THR A 131 1.63 2.18 9.74
C THR A 131 1.32 2.25 11.24
N THR A 132 0.07 2.53 11.63
CA THR A 132 -0.37 2.58 13.04
C THR A 132 -1.22 1.37 13.42
N PHE A 133 -1.24 0.31 12.61
CA PHE A 133 -2.10 -0.87 12.81
C PHE A 133 -1.94 -1.50 14.21
N ARG A 134 -0.71 -1.54 14.74
CA ARG A 134 -0.46 -2.09 16.07
C ARG A 134 -1.13 -1.26 17.17
N LEU A 135 -1.02 0.07 17.09
CA LEU A 135 -1.68 0.97 18.04
C LEU A 135 -3.20 0.82 17.97
N ILE A 136 -3.76 0.76 16.75
CA ILE A 136 -5.18 0.53 16.52
C ILE A 136 -5.63 -0.78 17.18
N ALA A 137 -4.87 -1.85 17.00
CA ALA A 137 -5.18 -3.15 17.58
C ALA A 137 -5.13 -3.13 19.13
N LEU A 138 -4.14 -2.45 19.72
CA LEU A 138 -4.00 -2.31 21.17
C LEU A 138 -5.18 -1.52 21.77
N ASP A 139 -5.59 -0.42 21.12
CA ASP A 139 -6.73 0.38 21.58
C ASP A 139 -8.06 -0.40 21.48
N ALA A 140 -8.23 -1.20 20.41
CA ALA A 140 -9.38 -2.09 20.26
C ALA A 140 -9.41 -3.16 21.37
N LEU A 141 -8.27 -3.77 21.68
CA LEU A 141 -8.16 -4.76 22.77
C LEU A 141 -8.40 -4.11 24.14
N ALA A 142 -7.90 -2.89 24.35
CA ALA A 142 -8.17 -2.14 25.58
C ALA A 142 -9.67 -1.86 25.77
N ALA A 143 -10.37 -1.49 24.69
CA ALA A 143 -11.84 -1.32 24.73
C ALA A 143 -12.58 -2.65 25.01
N ALA A 144 -12.02 -3.78 24.55
CA ALA A 144 -12.60 -5.11 24.77
C ALA A 144 -12.31 -5.70 26.16
N LYS A 145 -11.42 -5.11 26.96
CA LYS A 145 -10.87 -5.71 28.19
C LYS A 145 -11.95 -6.22 29.15
N ASN A 146 -13.04 -5.49 29.31
CA ASN A 146 -14.13 -5.90 30.21
C ASN A 146 -14.93 -7.12 29.70
N ASN A 147 -14.90 -7.36 28.40
CA ASN A 147 -15.57 -8.49 27.74
C ASN A 147 -14.62 -9.70 27.57
N LEU A 148 -13.34 -9.51 27.84
CA LEU A 148 -12.27 -10.53 27.73
C LEU A 148 -11.47 -10.65 29.03
N PRO A 149 -12.12 -11.04 30.16
CA PRO A 149 -11.50 -10.99 31.50
C PRO A 149 -10.26 -11.89 31.65
N GLN A 150 -10.10 -12.89 30.78
CA GLN A 150 -8.95 -13.80 30.81
C GLN A 150 -7.82 -13.38 29.82
N ALA A 151 -8.02 -12.31 29.05
CA ALA A 151 -6.98 -11.83 28.15
C ALA A 151 -5.79 -11.30 28.94
N LYS A 152 -4.60 -11.84 28.67
CA LYS A 152 -3.35 -11.31 29.21
C LYS A 152 -3.03 -9.96 28.58
N GLU A 153 -2.44 -9.07 29.36
CA GLU A 153 -1.92 -7.82 28.80
C GLU A 153 -0.87 -8.13 27.75
N ILE A 154 -0.98 -7.49 26.58
CA ILE A 154 -0.01 -7.60 25.51
C ILE A 154 1.09 -6.58 25.83
N SER A 155 2.32 -7.06 26.05
CA SER A 155 3.48 -6.19 26.21
C SER A 155 3.75 -5.37 24.95
N ASP A 156 4.02 -4.10 25.10
CA ASP A 156 4.46 -3.22 24.01
C ASP A 156 5.83 -3.61 23.42
N ASP A 157 6.59 -4.42 24.14
CA ASP A 157 7.94 -4.84 23.76
C ASP A 157 8.01 -5.95 22.72
N ARG A 158 6.85 -6.45 22.23
CA ARG A 158 6.85 -7.48 21.19
C ARG A 158 7.35 -6.92 19.86
N VAL A 159 8.54 -7.34 19.51
CA VAL A 159 9.10 -7.16 18.16
C VAL A 159 8.47 -8.21 17.22
N PHE A 160 8.14 -7.83 15.99
CA PHE A 160 7.78 -8.79 14.96
C PHE A 160 8.96 -9.75 14.73
N LEU A 161 8.67 -11.04 14.67
CA LEU A 161 9.68 -12.03 14.34
C LEU A 161 10.20 -11.77 12.93
N THR A 162 11.50 -11.53 12.82
CA THR A 162 12.17 -11.51 11.52
C THR A 162 12.30 -12.94 11.03
N PRO A 163 11.97 -13.25 9.77
CA PRO A 163 12.19 -14.58 9.22
C PRO A 163 13.65 -15.01 9.41
N THR A 164 13.86 -16.20 9.92
CA THR A 164 15.21 -16.76 10.12
C THR A 164 15.83 -17.30 8.84
N ILE A 165 15.05 -17.32 7.76
CA ILE A 165 15.44 -17.90 6.49
C ILE A 165 16.10 -16.83 5.63
N THR A 166 17.24 -17.19 5.05
CA THR A 166 17.96 -16.32 4.12
C THR A 166 17.57 -16.62 2.67
N PRO A 167 17.68 -15.64 1.75
CA PRO A 167 17.46 -15.90 0.32
C PRO A 167 18.33 -17.03 -0.23
N GLN A 168 19.56 -17.13 0.25
CA GLN A 168 20.51 -18.16 -0.15
C GLN A 168 20.06 -19.57 0.26
N SER A 169 19.44 -19.71 1.45
CA SER A 169 18.93 -21.01 1.90
C SER A 169 17.62 -21.40 1.20
N LEU A 170 16.81 -20.39 0.82
CA LEU A 170 15.55 -20.64 0.11
C LEU A 170 15.78 -21.02 -1.36
N SER A 171 16.63 -20.29 -2.09
CA SER A 171 17.00 -20.59 -3.46
C SER A 171 18.45 -20.16 -3.77
N PRO A 172 19.42 -21.07 -3.63
CA PRO A 172 20.83 -20.73 -3.87
C PRO A 172 21.14 -20.26 -5.28
N LYS A 173 20.38 -20.73 -6.27
CA LYS A 173 20.56 -20.42 -7.70
C LYS A 173 19.89 -19.12 -8.14
N ASN A 174 18.90 -18.64 -7.38
CA ASN A 174 18.16 -17.42 -7.71
C ASN A 174 17.83 -16.65 -6.42
N THR A 175 18.85 -16.02 -5.85
CA THR A 175 18.75 -15.29 -4.58
C THR A 175 17.90 -14.03 -4.67
N SER A 176 17.87 -13.35 -5.81
CA SER A 176 17.02 -12.16 -6.01
C SER A 176 15.53 -12.52 -5.99
N TRP A 177 15.15 -13.61 -6.67
CA TRP A 177 13.80 -14.14 -6.63
C TRP A 177 13.42 -14.60 -5.21
N ALA A 178 14.32 -15.33 -4.53
CA ALA A 178 14.12 -15.75 -3.15
C ALA A 178 13.96 -14.57 -2.19
N GLN A 179 14.74 -13.51 -2.33
CA GLN A 179 14.61 -12.30 -1.54
C GLN A 179 13.25 -11.63 -1.75
N ARG A 180 12.78 -11.55 -2.99
CA ARG A 180 11.46 -11.03 -3.33
C ARG A 180 10.35 -11.88 -2.69
N LEU A 181 10.43 -13.21 -2.79
CA LEU A 181 9.45 -14.11 -2.16
C LEU A 181 9.41 -13.96 -0.65
N LEU A 182 10.57 -13.91 0.02
CA LEU A 182 10.64 -13.70 1.48
C LEU A 182 10.07 -12.35 1.89
N GLY A 183 10.33 -11.30 1.12
CA GLY A 183 9.75 -9.98 1.36
C GLY A 183 8.23 -9.92 1.20
N ARG A 184 7.67 -10.73 0.29
CA ARG A 184 6.24 -10.73 -0.04
C ARG A 184 5.43 -11.73 0.79
N TYR A 185 5.96 -12.93 1.00
CA TYR A 185 5.25 -14.05 1.61
C TYR A 185 5.77 -14.45 2.99
N GLY A 186 6.89 -13.84 3.45
CA GLY A 186 7.53 -14.22 4.70
C GLY A 186 7.90 -15.70 4.71
N GLU A 187 7.64 -16.39 5.83
CA GLU A 187 7.94 -17.82 5.97
C GLU A 187 7.15 -18.73 5.02
N LYS A 188 5.99 -18.27 4.53
CA LYS A 188 5.21 -19.02 3.53
C LYS A 188 5.93 -19.15 2.18
N ALA A 189 6.96 -18.36 1.92
CA ALA A 189 7.83 -18.54 0.76
C ALA A 189 8.46 -19.95 0.69
N ILE A 190 8.67 -20.61 1.85
CA ILE A 190 9.21 -21.98 1.91
C ILE A 190 8.22 -22.96 1.28
N GLU A 191 6.95 -22.87 1.69
CA GLU A 191 5.89 -23.75 1.18
C GLU A 191 5.72 -23.52 -0.33
N LEU A 192 5.70 -22.24 -0.77
CA LEU A 192 5.60 -21.88 -2.18
C LEU A 192 6.72 -22.51 -3.00
N VAL A 193 7.98 -22.42 -2.54
CA VAL A 193 9.12 -23.01 -3.24
C VAL A 193 9.08 -24.52 -3.24
N ASN A 194 8.73 -25.15 -2.11
CA ASN A 194 8.68 -26.60 -1.98
C ASN A 194 7.56 -27.23 -2.81
N GLU A 195 6.45 -26.52 -3.01
CA GLU A 195 5.31 -27.00 -3.79
C GLU A 195 5.42 -26.68 -5.29
N SER A 196 6.45 -25.93 -5.71
CA SER A 196 6.65 -25.52 -7.10
C SER A 196 7.79 -26.30 -7.76
N SER A 197 7.69 -26.49 -9.07
CA SER A 197 8.77 -27.06 -9.88
C SER A 197 9.77 -26.00 -10.29
N PRO A 198 11.04 -26.35 -10.60
CA PRO A 198 12.03 -25.40 -11.07
C PRO A 198 11.62 -24.61 -12.32
N ASP A 199 10.80 -25.19 -13.20
CA ASP A 199 10.30 -24.51 -14.40
C ASP A 199 9.30 -23.39 -14.07
N GLU A 200 8.66 -23.46 -12.92
CA GLU A 200 7.71 -22.47 -12.43
C GLU A 200 8.41 -21.27 -11.76
N HIS A 201 9.71 -21.36 -11.49
CA HIS A 201 10.49 -20.27 -10.88
C HIS A 201 10.90 -19.18 -11.86
N ARG A 202 10.65 -19.36 -13.17
CA ARG A 202 10.91 -18.35 -14.18
C ARG A 202 9.88 -17.23 -14.12
N ASN A 203 10.32 -16.02 -14.42
CA ASN A 203 9.44 -14.89 -14.55
C ASN A 203 8.49 -15.05 -15.74
N LEU A 204 7.27 -14.53 -15.57
CA LEU A 204 6.27 -14.47 -16.64
C LEU A 204 6.58 -13.24 -17.52
N ASN A 205 7.04 -13.48 -18.75
CA ASN A 205 7.44 -12.45 -19.68
C ASN A 205 8.42 -11.43 -19.03
N GLU A 206 8.11 -10.14 -19.18
CA GLU A 206 8.90 -9.03 -18.62
C GLU A 206 8.50 -8.65 -17.19
N THR A 207 7.66 -9.44 -16.53
CA THR A 207 7.22 -9.18 -15.15
C THR A 207 8.20 -9.76 -14.13
N GLU A 208 8.11 -9.29 -12.88
CA GLU A 208 8.85 -9.89 -11.75
C GLU A 208 8.12 -11.08 -11.13
N PHE A 209 6.91 -11.40 -11.60
CA PHE A 209 6.10 -12.52 -11.12
C PHE A 209 6.53 -13.83 -11.75
N SER A 210 6.56 -14.88 -10.94
CA SER A 210 6.78 -16.25 -11.41
C SER A 210 5.47 -17.02 -11.55
N LEU A 211 5.48 -18.10 -12.36
CA LEU A 211 4.32 -18.99 -12.47
C LEU A 211 3.99 -19.66 -11.13
N ALA A 212 5.02 -19.93 -10.31
CA ALA A 212 4.84 -20.48 -8.96
C ALA A 212 3.97 -19.55 -8.09
N GLU A 213 4.16 -18.22 -8.18
CA GLU A 213 3.35 -17.24 -7.43
C GLU A 213 1.90 -17.20 -7.92
N CYS A 214 1.69 -17.25 -9.23
CA CYS A 214 0.33 -17.30 -9.79
C CYS A 214 -0.43 -18.55 -9.32
N ARG A 215 0.24 -19.70 -9.33
CA ARG A 215 -0.36 -20.95 -8.85
C ARG A 215 -0.63 -20.94 -7.34
N TRP A 216 0.27 -20.35 -6.58
CA TRP A 216 0.08 -20.12 -5.15
C TRP A 216 -1.14 -19.25 -4.85
N ALA A 217 -1.28 -18.11 -5.54
CA ALA A 217 -2.42 -17.19 -5.37
C ALA A 217 -3.78 -17.79 -5.75
N ILE A 218 -3.81 -18.85 -6.59
CA ILE A 218 -5.05 -19.56 -6.91
C ILE A 218 -5.41 -20.57 -5.80
N LYS A 219 -4.40 -21.10 -5.09
CA LYS A 219 -4.58 -22.12 -4.07
C LYS A 219 -4.97 -21.54 -2.71
N TYR A 220 -4.48 -20.35 -2.40
CA TYR A 220 -4.63 -19.66 -1.11
C TYR A 220 -5.22 -18.25 -1.26
#